data_04ab71482158c2b35980dec939d9dbac
#
_entry.id   04ab71482158c2b35980dec939d9dbac
#
_cell.length_a   1.000
_cell.length_b   1.000
_cell.length_c   1.000
_cell.angle_alpha   90.00
_cell.angle_beta   90.00
_cell.angle_gamma   90.00
#
_symmetry.space_group_name_H-M   'P 1'
#
loop_
_entity.id
_entity.type
_entity.pdbx_description
1 polymer ?
#
loop_
_entity_poly.entity_id
_entity_poly.type
_entity_poly.pdbx_seq_one_letter_code
_entity_poly.pdbx_strand_id
1 'polypeptide(L)'
;SIRVPASSNGVFGLKPTRGRVPHGPVMDEVFNGFGVQLGLSRTVRDSAALLDAMQRPHVGEPYYTAPPAHSWLSQVTRQPGRLRIGMMTEAWNGGKTESNIAGATAETEVLLAALGHQVSETEMAIGVSWQELVFANAQIWCANLVGWVDGLSQASGRAISSETLEPETLACYRYGQAVRAVDMVRALEVRNRVTRAVGAYFQQYDLLLTPTLPDLPW
;
A
#
# COMPACT_ATOMS: atom_id res chain seq x y z
N SER A 1 -4.59 -6.27 0.88
CA SER A 1 -3.26 -6.06 0.28
C SER A 1 -3.29 -6.35 -1.21
N ILE A 2 -2.51 -5.64 -2.01
CA ILE A 2 -2.48 -5.79 -3.47
C ILE A 2 -1.08 -6.21 -3.94
N ARG A 3 -0.03 -5.47 -3.56
CA ARG A 3 1.33 -5.64 -4.08
C ARG A 3 1.97 -6.98 -3.67
N VAL A 4 1.89 -7.32 -2.40
CA VAL A 4 2.46 -8.59 -1.88
C VAL A 4 1.78 -9.80 -2.51
N PRO A 5 0.43 -9.93 -2.52
CA PRO A 5 -0.23 -11.03 -3.20
C PRO A 5 0.05 -11.09 -4.71
N ALA A 6 0.20 -9.95 -5.37
CA ALA A 6 0.56 -9.92 -6.79
C ALA A 6 1.97 -10.52 -7.01
N SER A 7 2.95 -10.11 -6.20
CA SER A 7 4.31 -10.66 -6.23
C SER A 7 4.33 -12.15 -5.97
N SER A 8 3.62 -12.62 -4.93
CA SER A 8 3.55 -14.05 -4.57
C SER A 8 2.90 -14.93 -5.63
N ASN A 9 2.05 -14.35 -6.49
CA ASN A 9 1.34 -15.10 -7.53
C ASN A 9 1.86 -14.82 -8.95
N GLY A 10 2.93 -14.03 -9.10
CA GLY A 10 3.49 -13.69 -10.41
C GLY A 10 2.51 -12.94 -11.33
N VAL A 11 1.68 -12.07 -10.74
CA VAL A 11 0.68 -11.28 -11.48
C VAL A 11 0.85 -9.77 -11.22
N PHE A 12 0.15 -8.95 -11.99
CA PHE A 12 0.21 -7.50 -11.85
C PHE A 12 -0.73 -7.00 -10.74
N GLY A 13 -0.25 -6.12 -9.88
CA GLY A 13 -1.01 -5.52 -8.78
C GLY A 13 -0.85 -4.01 -8.72
N LEU A 14 -1.88 -3.27 -9.12
CA LEU A 14 -1.92 -1.82 -9.00
C LEU A 14 -2.59 -1.40 -7.68
N LYS A 15 -1.82 -0.79 -6.77
CA LYS A 15 -2.37 -0.14 -5.58
C LYS A 15 -2.75 1.32 -5.94
N PRO A 16 -4.03 1.66 -6.08
CA PRO A 16 -4.43 3.02 -6.42
C PRO A 16 -4.12 4.00 -5.29
N THR A 17 -4.12 5.28 -5.63
CA THR A 17 -4.07 6.35 -4.63
C THR A 17 -5.28 6.26 -3.70
N ARG A 18 -5.08 6.58 -2.42
CA ARG A 18 -6.16 6.68 -1.42
C ARG A 18 -7.28 7.56 -1.95
N GLY A 19 -8.53 7.14 -1.76
CA GLY A 19 -9.72 7.84 -2.23
C GLY A 19 -9.98 7.75 -3.73
N ARG A 20 -9.13 7.05 -4.53
CA ARG A 20 -9.39 6.83 -5.96
C ARG A 20 -10.47 5.79 -6.18
N VAL A 21 -10.51 4.73 -5.40
CA VAL A 21 -11.54 3.70 -5.40
C VAL A 21 -12.32 3.84 -4.09
N PRO A 22 -13.64 4.06 -4.13
CA PRO A 22 -14.45 4.23 -2.94
C PRO A 22 -14.58 2.92 -2.17
N HIS A 23 -14.82 3.00 -0.87
CA HIS A 23 -15.11 1.87 0.01
C HIS A 23 -16.59 1.78 0.42
N GLY A 24 -17.34 2.87 0.22
CA GLY A 24 -18.75 2.97 0.59
C GLY A 24 -19.67 2.02 -0.20
N PRO A 25 -20.95 1.90 0.24
CA PRO A 25 -21.52 2.61 1.38
C PRO A 25 -21.33 1.90 2.74
N VAL A 26 -20.80 0.68 2.75
CA VAL A 26 -20.70 -0.16 3.97
C VAL A 26 -19.44 0.14 4.78
N MET A 27 -18.35 0.45 4.11
CA MET A 27 -17.07 0.79 4.73
C MET A 27 -16.72 2.24 4.45
N ASP A 28 -16.00 2.83 5.40
CA ASP A 28 -15.57 4.20 5.37
C ASP A 28 -14.04 4.29 5.12
N GLU A 29 -13.28 4.92 5.99
CA GLU A 29 -11.81 4.95 5.94
C GLU A 29 -11.20 3.63 6.40
N VAL A 30 -11.11 2.63 5.53
CA VAL A 30 -10.53 1.33 5.87
C VAL A 30 -9.14 1.50 6.46
N PHE A 31 -8.95 1.01 7.70
CA PHE A 31 -7.73 1.20 8.50
C PHE A 31 -7.27 2.68 8.57
N ASN A 32 -8.20 3.61 8.80
CA ASN A 32 -7.92 5.05 8.84
C ASN A 32 -7.12 5.53 7.62
N GLY A 33 -7.51 5.09 6.43
CA GLY A 33 -6.90 5.46 5.17
C GLY A 33 -5.62 4.68 4.79
N PHE A 34 -5.23 3.65 5.52
CA PHE A 34 -4.17 2.71 5.09
C PHE A 34 -4.69 1.64 4.13
N GLY A 35 -5.99 1.33 4.17
CA GLY A 35 -6.62 0.40 3.27
C GLY A 35 -6.98 1.05 1.93
N VAL A 36 -6.69 0.36 0.85
CA VAL A 36 -7.20 0.64 -0.50
C VAL A 36 -7.50 -0.68 -1.18
N GLN A 37 -8.39 -0.67 -2.17
CA GLN A 37 -8.81 -1.87 -2.88
C GLN A 37 -8.68 -1.71 -4.38
N LEU A 38 -8.30 -2.78 -5.04
CA LEU A 38 -8.39 -3.04 -6.46
C LEU A 38 -8.11 -4.54 -6.68
N GLY A 39 -8.49 -5.09 -7.81
CA GLY A 39 -8.20 -6.47 -8.18
C GLY A 39 -6.75 -6.68 -8.63
N LEU A 40 -6.34 -7.95 -8.67
CA LEU A 40 -5.11 -8.38 -9.34
C LEU A 40 -5.43 -8.77 -10.78
N SER A 41 -4.47 -8.62 -11.68
CA SER A 41 -4.65 -8.95 -13.09
C SER A 41 -3.38 -9.52 -13.71
N ARG A 42 -3.49 -10.12 -14.87
CA ARG A 42 -2.31 -10.59 -15.62
C ARG A 42 -1.72 -9.50 -16.53
N THR A 43 -2.45 -8.43 -16.78
CA THR A 43 -1.98 -7.34 -17.67
C THR A 43 -2.23 -5.97 -17.06
N VAL A 44 -1.39 -5.00 -17.43
CA VAL A 44 -1.59 -3.58 -17.08
C VAL A 44 -2.94 -3.08 -17.64
N ARG A 45 -3.33 -3.56 -18.83
CA ARG A 45 -4.59 -3.20 -19.49
C ARG A 45 -5.80 -3.58 -18.65
N ASP A 46 -5.81 -4.80 -18.12
CA ASP A 46 -6.93 -5.27 -17.29
C ASP A 46 -7.04 -4.46 -15.98
N SER A 47 -5.89 -4.14 -15.35
CA SER A 47 -5.90 -3.26 -14.17
C SER A 47 -6.39 -1.85 -14.51
N ALA A 48 -6.03 -1.31 -15.67
CA ALA A 48 -6.51 0.00 -16.11
C ALA A 48 -8.03 -0.01 -16.36
N ALA A 49 -8.55 -1.04 -17.04
CA ALA A 49 -9.98 -1.21 -17.26
C ALA A 49 -10.75 -1.39 -15.93
N LEU A 50 -10.19 -2.18 -15.00
CA LEU A 50 -10.77 -2.37 -13.68
C LEU A 50 -10.80 -1.06 -12.89
N LEU A 51 -9.72 -0.27 -12.94
CA LEU A 51 -9.67 1.03 -12.30
C LEU A 51 -10.69 2.00 -12.89
N ASP A 52 -10.87 2.03 -14.22
CA ASP A 52 -11.92 2.82 -14.88
C ASP A 52 -13.33 2.44 -14.40
N ALA A 53 -13.57 1.14 -14.19
CA ALA A 53 -14.86 0.65 -13.71
C ALA A 53 -15.13 0.98 -12.24
N MET A 54 -14.10 0.98 -11.39
CA MET A 54 -14.22 1.11 -9.94
C MET A 54 -14.02 2.53 -9.41
N GLN A 55 -13.37 3.42 -10.15
CA GLN A 55 -13.04 4.79 -9.71
C GLN A 55 -14.25 5.74 -9.83
N ARG A 56 -15.27 5.59 -9.03
CA ARG A 56 -16.39 6.52 -9.03
C ARG A 56 -16.51 7.18 -7.66
N PRO A 57 -16.64 8.52 -7.60
CA PRO A 57 -16.92 9.14 -6.32
C PRO A 57 -18.29 8.66 -5.81
N HIS A 58 -18.33 8.22 -4.58
CA HIS A 58 -19.56 7.93 -3.87
C HIS A 58 -19.98 9.15 -3.03
N VAL A 59 -21.26 9.36 -2.91
CA VAL A 59 -21.80 10.42 -2.04
C VAL A 59 -21.42 10.11 -0.59
N GLY A 60 -20.77 11.07 0.09
CA GLY A 60 -20.37 10.91 1.50
C GLY A 60 -19.01 10.27 1.73
N GLU A 61 -18.24 9.93 0.68
CA GLU A 61 -16.87 9.45 0.86
C GLU A 61 -15.97 10.49 1.54
N PRO A 62 -15.08 10.09 2.46
CA PRO A 62 -14.21 11.01 3.20
C PRO A 62 -13.12 11.67 2.34
N TYR A 63 -12.85 11.13 1.17
CA TYR A 63 -11.85 11.65 0.25
C TYR A 63 -12.46 12.00 -1.10
N TYR A 64 -12.06 13.16 -1.61
CA TYR A 64 -12.31 13.53 -2.99
C TYR A 64 -11.01 13.45 -3.80
N THR A 65 -11.02 12.68 -4.88
CA THR A 65 -9.95 12.66 -5.87
C THR A 65 -10.51 13.15 -7.20
N ALA A 66 -9.85 14.15 -7.79
CA ALA A 66 -10.27 14.66 -9.09
C ALA A 66 -10.36 13.51 -10.12
N PRO A 67 -11.44 13.47 -10.93
CA PRO A 67 -11.54 12.49 -11.99
C PRO A 67 -10.37 12.66 -12.98
N PRO A 68 -9.88 11.58 -13.60
CA PRO A 68 -8.84 11.69 -14.61
C PRO A 68 -9.40 12.39 -15.86
N ALA A 69 -8.56 13.15 -16.56
CA ALA A 69 -8.94 13.81 -17.81
C ALA A 69 -9.28 12.80 -18.93
N HIS A 70 -8.73 11.61 -18.86
CA HIS A 70 -8.93 10.51 -19.82
C HIS A 70 -9.07 9.19 -19.07
N SER A 71 -9.69 8.18 -19.69
CA SER A 71 -9.76 6.85 -19.09
C SER A 71 -8.36 6.25 -18.91
N TRP A 72 -8.16 5.51 -17.82
CA TRP A 72 -6.89 4.83 -17.54
C TRP A 72 -6.54 3.84 -18.66
N LEU A 73 -7.55 3.16 -19.21
CA LEU A 73 -7.36 2.24 -20.31
C LEU A 73 -6.77 2.93 -21.55
N SER A 74 -7.20 4.17 -21.84
CA SER A 74 -6.66 4.93 -22.97
C SER A 74 -5.22 5.42 -22.74
N GLN A 75 -4.75 5.48 -21.49
CA GLN A 75 -3.39 5.89 -21.17
C GLN A 75 -2.36 4.77 -21.29
N VAL A 76 -2.78 3.49 -21.33
CA VAL A 76 -1.86 2.33 -21.37
C VAL A 76 -0.92 2.36 -22.57
N THR A 77 -1.36 2.90 -23.69
CA THR A 77 -0.56 2.99 -24.92
C THR A 77 0.14 4.34 -25.10
N ARG A 78 -0.07 5.27 -24.18
CA ARG A 78 0.55 6.59 -24.24
C ARG A 78 2.00 6.53 -23.79
N GLN A 79 2.89 7.14 -24.55
CA GLN A 79 4.29 7.29 -24.15
C GLN A 79 4.41 8.25 -22.96
N PRO A 80 5.05 7.84 -21.85
CA PRO A 80 5.12 8.65 -20.64
C PRO A 80 6.13 9.81 -20.72
N GLY A 81 6.94 9.87 -21.79
CA GLY A 81 8.08 10.77 -21.86
C GLY A 81 9.27 10.28 -21.02
N ARG A 82 10.25 11.13 -20.83
CA ARG A 82 11.44 10.82 -20.01
C ARG A 82 11.13 11.04 -18.53
N LEU A 83 11.27 10.01 -17.74
CA LEU A 83 11.00 10.03 -16.30
C LEU A 83 12.31 10.04 -15.50
N ARG A 84 12.28 10.66 -14.31
CA ARG A 84 13.33 10.62 -13.28
C ARG A 84 12.92 9.52 -12.30
N ILE A 85 13.70 8.46 -12.26
CA ILE A 85 13.38 7.26 -11.46
C ILE A 85 14.48 7.07 -10.41
N GLY A 86 14.11 7.15 -9.13
CA GLY A 86 15.02 6.75 -8.07
C GLY A 86 14.94 5.24 -7.85
N MET A 87 16.04 4.60 -7.55
CA MET A 87 16.09 3.16 -7.25
C MET A 87 16.60 2.92 -5.82
N MET A 88 15.91 2.07 -5.09
CA MET A 88 16.32 1.56 -3.77
C MET A 88 16.16 0.06 -3.74
N THR A 89 17.20 -0.64 -3.30
CA THR A 89 17.16 -2.10 -3.08
C THR A 89 17.10 -2.48 -1.62
N GLU A 90 17.55 -1.62 -0.72
CA GLU A 90 17.54 -1.85 0.72
C GLU A 90 16.22 -1.41 1.36
N ALA A 91 15.77 -2.17 2.34
CA ALA A 91 14.57 -1.82 3.10
C ALA A 91 14.89 -0.81 4.23
N TRP A 92 13.91 0.01 4.61
CA TRP A 92 14.08 1.01 5.68
C TRP A 92 14.39 0.44 7.07
N ASN A 93 14.21 -0.85 7.27
CA ASN A 93 14.59 -1.56 8.50
C ASN A 93 16.07 -1.98 8.53
N GLY A 94 16.83 -1.68 7.48
CA GLY A 94 18.22 -2.12 7.30
C GLY A 94 18.36 -3.59 6.89
N GLY A 95 17.26 -4.27 6.59
CA GLY A 95 17.25 -5.64 6.08
C GLY A 95 17.84 -5.69 4.66
N LYS A 96 18.70 -6.68 4.44
CA LYS A 96 19.27 -6.93 3.11
C LYS A 96 18.26 -7.62 2.22
N THR A 97 18.17 -7.17 0.99
CA THR A 97 17.42 -7.86 -0.06
C THR A 97 18.23 -9.04 -0.59
N GLU A 98 17.60 -10.19 -0.81
CA GLU A 98 18.23 -11.34 -1.44
C GLU A 98 18.83 -10.99 -2.80
N SER A 99 19.99 -11.61 -3.12
CA SER A 99 20.79 -11.26 -4.29
C SER A 99 20.06 -11.43 -5.62
N ASN A 100 19.20 -12.45 -5.74
CA ASN A 100 18.37 -12.68 -6.91
C ASN A 100 17.33 -11.59 -7.12
N ILE A 101 16.72 -11.08 -6.04
CA ILE A 101 15.73 -10.00 -6.09
C ILE A 101 16.43 -8.65 -6.37
N ALA A 102 17.56 -8.40 -5.72
CA ALA A 102 18.38 -7.21 -5.99
C ALA A 102 18.87 -7.21 -7.45
N GLY A 103 19.30 -8.39 -7.98
CA GLY A 103 19.68 -8.57 -9.37
C GLY A 103 18.54 -8.26 -10.35
N ALA A 104 17.34 -8.78 -10.12
CA ALA A 104 16.16 -8.47 -10.94
C ALA A 104 15.78 -6.98 -10.91
N THR A 105 16.00 -6.30 -9.79
CA THR A 105 15.80 -4.85 -9.69
C THR A 105 16.83 -4.09 -10.52
N ALA A 106 18.09 -4.50 -10.49
CA ALA A 106 19.16 -3.92 -11.31
C ALA A 106 18.94 -4.18 -12.82
N GLU A 107 18.48 -5.38 -13.21
CA GLU A 107 18.09 -5.65 -14.60
C GLU A 107 16.93 -4.72 -15.05
N THR A 108 15.99 -4.46 -14.17
CA THR A 108 14.89 -3.51 -14.42
C THR A 108 15.40 -2.09 -14.60
N GLU A 109 16.40 -1.66 -13.82
CA GLU A 109 17.09 -0.38 -14.01
C GLU A 109 17.68 -0.26 -15.41
N VAL A 110 18.45 -1.27 -15.84
CA VAL A 110 19.07 -1.30 -17.18
C VAL A 110 18.00 -1.20 -18.28
N LEU A 111 16.89 -1.92 -18.13
CA LEU A 111 15.77 -1.86 -19.07
C LEU A 111 15.16 -0.45 -19.12
N LEU A 112 14.90 0.17 -17.99
CA LEU A 112 14.33 1.52 -17.92
C LEU A 112 15.27 2.58 -18.50
N ALA A 113 16.57 2.46 -18.28
CA ALA A 113 17.57 3.32 -18.90
C ALA A 113 17.61 3.15 -20.43
N ALA A 114 17.52 1.91 -20.93
CA ALA A 114 17.45 1.63 -22.36
C ALA A 114 16.16 2.18 -23.02
N LEU A 115 15.06 2.29 -22.26
CA LEU A 115 13.83 2.95 -22.68
C LEU A 115 13.91 4.50 -22.66
N GLY A 116 15.04 5.07 -22.25
CA GLY A 116 15.31 6.51 -22.27
C GLY A 116 14.99 7.25 -20.98
N HIS A 117 14.65 6.54 -19.91
CA HIS A 117 14.43 7.14 -18.58
C HIS A 117 15.76 7.45 -17.88
N GLN A 118 15.73 8.36 -16.94
CA GLN A 118 16.87 8.67 -16.08
C GLN A 118 16.69 7.89 -14.78
N VAL A 119 17.50 6.87 -14.57
CA VAL A 119 17.49 6.07 -13.32
C VAL A 119 18.74 6.39 -12.51
N SER A 120 18.59 6.50 -11.19
CA SER A 120 19.71 6.71 -10.27
C SER A 120 19.43 6.06 -8.92
N GLU A 121 20.46 5.52 -8.30
CA GLU A 121 20.37 5.11 -6.90
C GLU A 121 19.99 6.28 -6.00
N THR A 122 19.18 6.03 -5.02
CA THR A 122 18.68 7.02 -4.09
C THR A 122 18.34 6.42 -2.74
N GLU A 123 18.26 7.28 -1.74
CA GLU A 123 17.66 6.96 -0.45
C GLU A 123 16.40 7.80 -0.27
N MET A 124 15.32 7.17 0.19
CA MET A 124 14.11 7.88 0.53
C MET A 124 13.90 7.85 2.05
N ALA A 125 14.14 8.99 2.70
CA ALA A 125 13.84 9.13 4.13
C ALA A 125 12.33 9.11 4.37
N ILE A 126 11.90 8.34 5.36
CA ILE A 126 10.48 8.27 5.76
C ILE A 126 10.09 9.28 6.85
N GLY A 127 11.03 10.11 7.30
CA GLY A 127 10.78 11.20 8.25
C GLY A 127 10.55 10.78 9.71
N VAL A 128 10.65 9.48 10.00
CA VAL A 128 10.54 8.88 11.34
C VAL A 128 11.46 7.66 11.42
N SER A 129 11.72 7.13 12.62
CA SER A 129 12.41 5.86 12.74
C SER A 129 11.53 4.71 12.27
N TRP A 130 12.15 3.62 11.84
CA TRP A 130 11.44 2.40 11.47
C TRP A 130 10.56 1.88 12.62
N GLN A 131 11.06 1.91 13.85
CA GLN A 131 10.33 1.49 15.05
C GLN A 131 9.08 2.33 15.29
N GLU A 132 9.16 3.67 15.12
CA GLU A 132 7.99 4.54 15.23
C GLU A 132 6.92 4.18 14.18
N LEU A 133 7.36 3.92 12.93
CA LEU A 133 6.43 3.53 11.86
C LEU A 133 5.76 2.19 12.16
N VAL A 134 6.52 1.17 12.56
CA VAL A 134 6.00 -0.16 12.89
C VAL A 134 5.02 -0.08 14.06
N PHE A 135 5.37 0.66 15.11
CA PHE A 135 4.51 0.82 16.28
C PHE A 135 3.20 1.55 15.93
N ALA A 136 3.29 2.64 15.18
CA ALA A 136 2.10 3.37 14.73
C ALA A 136 1.21 2.51 13.83
N ASN A 137 1.81 1.76 12.90
CA ASN A 137 1.08 0.84 12.04
C ASN A 137 0.37 -0.26 12.85
N ALA A 138 1.03 -0.84 13.85
CA ALA A 138 0.43 -1.85 14.72
C ALA A 138 -0.78 -1.29 15.49
N GLN A 139 -0.67 -0.07 16.03
CA GLN A 139 -1.79 0.57 16.72
C GLN A 139 -2.99 0.79 15.81
N ILE A 140 -2.78 1.35 14.61
CA ILE A 140 -3.85 1.61 13.65
C ILE A 140 -4.46 0.29 13.17
N TRP A 141 -3.63 -0.66 12.81
CA TRP A 141 -4.08 -1.96 12.28
C TRP A 141 -4.88 -2.74 13.32
N CYS A 142 -4.32 -2.93 14.51
CA CYS A 142 -4.93 -3.75 15.54
C CYS A 142 -6.20 -3.12 16.12
N ALA A 143 -6.24 -1.79 16.31
CA ALA A 143 -7.45 -1.12 16.76
C ALA A 143 -8.62 -1.24 15.78
N ASN A 144 -8.35 -1.11 14.47
CA ASN A 144 -9.38 -1.34 13.45
C ASN A 144 -9.82 -2.80 13.37
N LEU A 145 -8.89 -3.75 13.59
CA LEU A 145 -9.20 -5.18 13.59
C LEU A 145 -10.22 -5.54 14.66
N VAL A 146 -10.23 -4.87 15.81
CA VAL A 146 -11.21 -5.11 16.88
C VAL A 146 -12.63 -4.98 16.36
N GLY A 147 -12.97 -3.86 15.73
CA GLY A 147 -14.31 -3.61 15.20
C GLY A 147 -14.72 -4.64 14.13
N TRP A 148 -13.77 -5.08 13.30
CA TRP A 148 -14.04 -6.09 12.27
C TRP A 148 -14.30 -7.48 12.88
N VAL A 149 -13.49 -7.88 13.85
CA VAL A 149 -13.66 -9.18 14.55
C VAL A 149 -14.95 -9.19 15.35
N ASP A 150 -15.26 -8.10 16.07
CA ASP A 150 -16.53 -7.97 16.80
C ASP A 150 -17.74 -8.06 15.85
N GLY A 151 -17.70 -7.36 14.73
CA GLY A 151 -18.77 -7.40 13.73
C GLY A 151 -18.96 -8.80 13.13
N LEU A 152 -17.87 -9.51 12.81
CA LEU A 152 -17.93 -10.89 12.32
C LEU A 152 -18.44 -11.86 13.38
N SER A 153 -18.04 -11.70 14.65
CA SER A 153 -18.53 -12.48 15.76
C SER A 153 -20.03 -12.31 15.94
N GLN A 154 -20.52 -11.07 15.92
CA GLN A 154 -21.97 -10.78 16.00
C GLN A 154 -22.74 -11.37 14.81
N ALA A 155 -22.25 -11.17 13.59
CA ALA A 155 -22.92 -11.65 12.38
C ALA A 155 -22.98 -13.18 12.28
N SER A 156 -21.93 -13.87 12.75
CA SER A 156 -21.82 -15.33 12.67
C SER A 156 -22.33 -16.07 13.90
N GLY A 157 -22.54 -15.37 15.02
CA GLY A 157 -22.85 -15.97 16.33
C GLY A 157 -21.69 -16.76 16.95
N ARG A 158 -20.46 -16.66 16.41
CA ARG A 158 -19.29 -17.39 16.90
C ARG A 158 -18.52 -16.57 17.94
N ALA A 159 -18.15 -17.21 19.05
CA ALA A 159 -17.33 -16.57 20.09
C ALA A 159 -15.92 -16.25 19.57
N ILE A 160 -15.34 -15.17 20.09
CA ILE A 160 -13.95 -14.78 19.81
C ILE A 160 -13.02 -15.58 20.73
N SER A 161 -12.34 -16.57 20.17
CA SER A 161 -11.48 -17.49 20.93
C SER A 161 -10.35 -18.07 20.07
N SER A 162 -9.47 -18.85 20.69
CA SER A 162 -8.43 -19.61 19.98
C SER A 162 -8.97 -20.75 19.10
N GLU A 163 -10.27 -21.10 19.22
CA GLU A 163 -10.92 -22.09 18.37
C GLU A 163 -11.50 -21.46 17.10
N THR A 164 -11.67 -20.14 17.07
CA THR A 164 -12.33 -19.41 15.99
C THR A 164 -11.44 -18.43 15.26
N LEU A 165 -10.29 -18.07 15.84
CA LEU A 165 -9.28 -17.17 15.28
C LEU A 165 -7.90 -17.81 15.31
N GLU A 166 -7.12 -17.56 14.27
CA GLU A 166 -5.71 -17.88 14.24
C GLU A 166 -4.97 -17.15 15.39
N PRO A 167 -3.89 -17.74 15.96
CA PRO A 167 -3.17 -17.17 17.10
C PRO A 167 -2.73 -15.73 16.89
N GLU A 168 -2.21 -15.39 15.70
CA GLU A 168 -1.74 -14.06 15.34
C GLU A 168 -2.90 -13.05 15.29
N THR A 169 -4.03 -13.45 14.72
CA THR A 169 -5.24 -12.61 14.66
C THR A 169 -5.78 -12.34 16.05
N LEU A 170 -5.81 -13.35 16.92
CA LEU A 170 -6.26 -13.21 18.30
C LEU A 170 -5.30 -12.33 19.12
N ALA A 171 -3.99 -12.44 18.89
CA ALA A 171 -2.99 -11.56 19.52
C ALA A 171 -3.18 -10.10 19.09
N CYS A 172 -3.35 -9.84 17.78
CA CYS A 172 -3.64 -8.52 17.24
C CYS A 172 -4.96 -7.95 17.78
N TYR A 173 -6.00 -8.78 17.88
CA TYR A 173 -7.29 -8.39 18.46
C TYR A 173 -7.12 -7.93 19.92
N ARG A 174 -6.45 -8.72 20.77
CA ARG A 174 -6.19 -8.40 22.17
C ARG A 174 -5.35 -7.14 22.32
N TYR A 175 -4.33 -6.98 21.48
CA TYR A 175 -3.52 -5.76 21.45
C TYR A 175 -4.37 -4.53 21.09
N GLY A 176 -5.22 -4.67 20.08
CA GLY A 176 -6.10 -3.60 19.61
C GLY A 176 -7.08 -3.11 20.67
N GLN A 177 -7.62 -4.01 21.50
CA GLN A 177 -8.51 -3.65 22.63
C GLN A 177 -7.83 -2.75 23.68
N ALA A 178 -6.49 -2.79 23.78
CA ALA A 178 -5.73 -1.98 24.71
C ALA A 178 -5.30 -0.62 24.13
N VAL A 179 -5.51 -0.37 22.83
CA VAL A 179 -5.14 0.89 22.17
C VAL A 179 -6.11 2.00 22.59
N ARG A 180 -5.57 3.06 23.17
CA ARG A 180 -6.37 4.21 23.59
C ARG A 180 -6.55 5.20 22.45
N ALA A 181 -7.58 6.05 22.51
CA ALA A 181 -7.81 7.10 21.52
C ALA A 181 -6.61 8.03 21.32
N VAL A 182 -5.89 8.38 22.40
CA VAL A 182 -4.68 9.21 22.30
C VAL A 182 -3.54 8.51 21.55
N ASP A 183 -3.43 7.19 21.66
CA ASP A 183 -2.42 6.40 20.97
C ASP A 183 -2.73 6.34 19.47
N MET A 184 -4.02 6.25 19.09
CA MET A 184 -4.48 6.40 17.71
C MET A 184 -4.14 7.77 17.13
N VAL A 185 -4.38 8.85 17.86
CA VAL A 185 -4.03 10.22 17.40
C VAL A 185 -2.53 10.31 17.11
N ARG A 186 -1.69 9.84 18.04
CA ARG A 186 -0.23 9.82 17.83
C ARG A 186 0.20 8.97 16.64
N ALA A 187 -0.42 7.82 16.46
CA ALA A 187 -0.14 6.96 15.30
C ALA A 187 -0.50 7.64 13.96
N LEU A 188 -1.61 8.38 13.92
CA LEU A 188 -1.98 9.17 12.75
C LEU A 188 -1.01 10.36 12.50
N GLU A 189 -0.43 10.94 13.53
CA GLU A 189 0.63 11.95 13.39
C GLU A 189 1.91 11.35 12.77
N VAL A 190 2.30 10.15 13.19
CA VAL A 190 3.41 9.40 12.55
C VAL A 190 3.12 9.17 11.08
N ARG A 191 1.93 8.67 10.75
CA ARG A 191 1.49 8.51 9.34
C ARG A 191 1.65 9.81 8.56
N ASN A 192 1.21 10.93 9.12
CA ASN A 192 1.28 12.22 8.44
C ASN A 192 2.73 12.67 8.20
N ARG A 193 3.63 12.46 9.14
CA ARG A 193 5.07 12.75 8.95
C ARG A 193 5.65 11.92 7.81
N VAL A 194 5.37 10.62 7.78
CA VAL A 194 5.80 9.73 6.69
C VAL A 194 5.23 10.17 5.35
N THR A 195 3.94 10.47 5.26
CA THR A 195 3.31 10.92 4.03
C THR A 195 3.95 12.20 3.48
N ARG A 196 4.32 13.15 4.34
CA ARG A 196 5.00 14.39 3.94
C ARG A 196 6.42 14.14 3.48
N ALA A 197 7.18 13.28 4.16
CA ALA A 197 8.54 12.92 3.77
C ALA A 197 8.56 12.23 2.40
N VAL A 198 7.66 11.27 2.18
CA VAL A 198 7.49 10.61 0.87
C VAL A 198 7.05 11.61 -0.20
N GLY A 199 6.13 12.53 0.12
CA GLY A 199 5.72 13.58 -0.80
C GLY A 199 6.87 14.50 -1.21
N ALA A 200 7.77 14.85 -0.28
CA ALA A 200 8.96 15.66 -0.57
C ALA A 200 9.93 14.93 -1.53
N TYR A 201 10.10 13.61 -1.36
CA TYR A 201 10.89 12.80 -2.28
C TYR A 201 10.38 12.92 -3.73
N PHE A 202 9.06 12.83 -3.94
CA PHE A 202 8.44 12.91 -5.27
C PHE A 202 8.39 14.31 -5.88
N GLN A 203 8.98 15.33 -5.25
CA GLN A 203 9.30 16.59 -5.91
C GLN A 203 10.55 16.48 -6.81
N GLN A 204 11.44 15.54 -6.49
CA GLN A 204 12.71 15.32 -7.22
C GLN A 204 12.58 14.17 -8.23
N TYR A 205 11.81 13.14 -7.92
CA TYR A 205 11.62 11.94 -8.73
C TYR A 205 10.16 11.79 -9.17
N ASP A 206 9.98 11.20 -10.33
CA ASP A 206 8.64 10.88 -10.86
C ASP A 206 8.19 9.49 -10.41
N LEU A 207 9.15 8.57 -10.24
CA LEU A 207 8.92 7.20 -9.76
C LEU A 207 10.01 6.77 -8.75
N LEU A 208 9.68 5.77 -7.94
CA LEU A 208 10.61 5.01 -7.12
C LEU A 208 10.53 3.53 -7.49
N LEU A 209 11.65 2.96 -7.93
CA LEU A 209 11.82 1.54 -8.20
C LEU A 209 12.34 0.84 -6.94
N THR A 210 11.63 -0.16 -6.45
CA THR A 210 12.04 -0.99 -5.32
C THR A 210 11.60 -2.44 -5.52
N PRO A 211 12.26 -3.41 -4.88
CA PRO A 211 11.67 -4.71 -4.67
C PRO A 211 10.30 -4.62 -3.99
N THR A 212 9.40 -5.55 -4.27
CA THR A 212 8.12 -5.64 -3.54
C THR A 212 8.35 -6.17 -2.12
N LEU A 213 9.21 -7.16 -2.00
CA LEU A 213 9.66 -7.79 -0.75
C LEU A 213 11.17 -8.02 -0.84
N PRO A 214 11.90 -8.05 0.29
CA PRO A 214 13.33 -8.35 0.30
C PRO A 214 13.62 -9.85 0.08
N ASP A 215 12.65 -10.72 0.34
CA ASP A 215 12.76 -12.17 0.26
C ASP A 215 11.73 -12.75 -0.71
N LEU A 216 11.99 -13.97 -1.20
CA LEU A 216 11.00 -14.72 -1.96
C LEU A 216 9.78 -15.06 -1.08
N PRO A 217 8.59 -15.13 -1.67
CA PRO A 217 7.41 -15.62 -0.94
C PRO A 217 7.62 -17.11 -0.59
N TRP A 218 7.26 -17.48 0.65
CA TRP A 218 7.25 -18.87 1.13
C TRP A 218 6.01 -19.63 0.68
#